data_cce033953d5ec9469428575b37695ac1
#
_entry.id   cce033953d5ec9469428575b37695ac1
#
_cell.length_a   1.000
_cell.length_b   1.000
_cell.length_c   1.000
_cell.angle_alpha   90.00
_cell.angle_beta   90.00
_cell.angle_gamma   90.00
#
_symmetry.space_group_name_H-M   'P 1'
#
loop_
_entity.id
_entity.type
_entity.pdbx_description
1 polymer ?
#
loop_
_entity_poly.entity_id
_entity_poly.type
_entity_poly.pdbx_seq_one_letter_code
_entity_poly.pdbx_strand_id
1 'polypeptide(L)'
;MPDDVLIKKDDHWQKIAVTLVKPDDILLARTGDRIAVDGIVVNGLGYADEAHLTGESMVLVKKAGDKLLAGSLISEGSLEYQAVATGQNSVLGDVAKALSDAQNTKAKIARVADKVASVFVPVVVSVSLLTLLVNLYFGIDMENALMRAVAVLVIACPCALGIATPAAIMVGMGLGVKHGVVFKDAISLETAGSIDTMVFDKTGTLTTGKPSLQAYKILDETWDFDKILSISASLETHANHPLAQSIVQAAHDKNLPLYPVENVSSQIGQGLVGEIKNIGTVKIGTLDFVGLNQNSLPKDDIYQKASIVGLLINQQAIAIFALLDTIKLDTHIVVNQLKKENIDVVMMSGDKKTVVDWVSQELSLSQAFAQMLPNDKASKIKQMQDKGKKIAMIGDGINDAPAMAQADASFAVGQASDVAKQTASVQLMGDALVHAYYAQKISKLTLRNIKQNLFFAFIYNILGISFAAIGLLNPMIAASAMAMSSISVMLNALRLKRLDLTNYPSNGTSLNNTTV
;
A
#
# COMPACT_ATOMS: atom_id res chain seq x y z
N MET A 1 8.76 21.68 3.84
CA MET A 1 9.24 21.73 2.47
C MET A 1 10.20 22.91 2.33
N PRO A 2 11.18 22.87 1.43
CA PRO A 2 11.95 24.06 1.13
C PRO A 2 11.06 25.12 0.48
N ASP A 3 11.36 26.39 0.76
CA ASP A 3 10.65 27.52 0.15
C ASP A 3 11.18 27.84 -1.26
N ASP A 4 12.46 27.49 -1.50
CA ASP A 4 13.19 27.79 -2.73
C ASP A 4 13.90 26.55 -3.28
N VAL A 5 14.12 26.54 -4.61
CA VAL A 5 14.86 25.50 -5.34
C VAL A 5 15.81 26.11 -6.37
N LEU A 6 16.80 25.34 -6.78
CA LEU A 6 17.70 25.69 -7.87
C LEU A 6 17.16 25.11 -9.18
N ILE A 7 16.80 25.99 -10.12
CA ILE A 7 16.37 25.63 -11.48
C ILE A 7 17.49 25.92 -12.49
N LYS A 8 17.59 25.09 -13.50
CA LYS A 8 18.50 25.31 -14.63
C LYS A 8 17.83 26.21 -15.68
N LYS A 9 18.38 27.43 -15.91
CA LYS A 9 17.98 28.33 -16.99
C LYS A 9 19.22 28.80 -17.73
N ASP A 10 19.21 28.71 -19.06
CA ASP A 10 20.31 29.14 -19.92
C ASP A 10 21.68 28.63 -19.42
N ASP A 11 21.78 27.35 -19.06
CA ASP A 11 22.93 26.66 -18.48
C ASP A 11 23.45 27.22 -17.13
N HIS A 12 22.70 28.08 -16.48
CA HIS A 12 23.03 28.61 -15.15
C HIS A 12 21.97 28.16 -14.11
N TRP A 13 22.42 27.91 -12.86
CA TRP A 13 21.56 27.61 -11.75
C TRP A 13 21.02 28.87 -11.10
N GLN A 14 19.70 29.03 -11.10
CA GLN A 14 19.02 30.17 -10.50
C GLN A 14 18.12 29.70 -9.36
N LYS A 15 18.13 30.41 -8.24
CA LYS A 15 17.25 30.15 -7.11
C LYS A 15 15.86 30.76 -7.36
N ILE A 16 14.82 29.95 -7.30
CA ILE A 16 13.41 30.39 -7.45
C ILE A 16 12.55 29.81 -6.34
N ALA A 17 11.42 30.45 -6.09
CA ALA A 17 10.41 29.91 -5.17
C ALA A 17 9.80 28.62 -5.75
N VAL A 18 9.57 27.60 -4.89
CA VAL A 18 9.01 26.31 -5.29
C VAL A 18 7.66 26.45 -6.00
N THR A 19 6.88 27.46 -5.64
CA THR A 19 5.56 27.75 -6.25
C THR A 19 5.65 28.15 -7.73
N LEU A 20 6.83 28.53 -8.22
CA LEU A 20 7.08 28.92 -9.60
C LEU A 20 7.60 27.77 -10.47
N VAL A 21 7.90 26.61 -9.88
CA VAL A 21 8.36 25.42 -10.59
C VAL A 21 7.21 24.85 -11.44
N LYS A 22 7.54 24.52 -12.68
CA LYS A 22 6.62 23.90 -13.64
C LYS A 22 7.05 22.46 -13.94
N PRO A 23 6.13 21.60 -14.39
CA PRO A 23 6.52 20.33 -15.00
C PRO A 23 7.55 20.55 -16.10
N ASP A 24 8.49 19.62 -16.23
CA ASP A 24 9.63 19.61 -17.15
C ASP A 24 10.80 20.53 -16.77
N ASP A 25 10.69 21.35 -15.74
CA ASP A 25 11.82 22.12 -15.23
C ASP A 25 12.93 21.19 -14.69
N ILE A 26 14.18 21.52 -14.99
CA ILE A 26 15.35 20.80 -14.45
C ILE A 26 15.81 21.47 -13.16
N LEU A 27 15.83 20.70 -12.10
CA LEU A 27 16.15 21.14 -10.74
C LEU A 27 17.41 20.44 -10.23
N LEU A 28 18.13 21.10 -9.31
CA LEU A 28 19.32 20.57 -8.65
C LEU A 28 19.03 20.34 -7.16
N ALA A 29 19.35 19.13 -6.70
CA ALA A 29 19.38 18.77 -5.29
C ALA A 29 20.77 18.31 -4.89
N ARG A 30 21.27 18.77 -3.73
CA ARG A 30 22.58 18.47 -3.18
C ARG A 30 22.45 17.82 -1.81
N THR A 31 23.55 17.30 -1.32
CA THR A 31 23.62 16.78 0.06
C THR A 31 23.04 17.77 1.07
N GLY A 32 22.09 17.32 1.88
CA GLY A 32 21.36 18.13 2.85
C GLY A 32 20.10 18.82 2.33
N ASP A 33 19.88 18.83 1.01
CA ASP A 33 18.66 19.41 0.44
C ASP A 33 17.48 18.46 0.58
N ARG A 34 16.29 19.03 0.82
CA ARG A 34 15.01 18.32 0.69
C ARG A 34 14.48 18.52 -0.71
N ILE A 35 14.00 17.43 -1.31
CA ILE A 35 13.36 17.47 -2.62
C ILE A 35 12.05 18.24 -2.51
N ALA A 36 11.90 19.27 -3.35
CA ALA A 36 10.77 20.19 -3.27
C ALA A 36 9.54 19.71 -4.05
N VAL A 37 9.75 19.03 -5.18
CA VAL A 37 8.70 18.54 -6.09
C VAL A 37 9.05 17.14 -6.57
N ASP A 38 8.04 16.33 -6.90
CA ASP A 38 8.28 15.00 -7.46
C ASP A 38 8.93 15.11 -8.82
N GLY A 39 9.90 14.24 -9.09
CA GLY A 39 10.63 14.27 -10.35
C GLY A 39 11.29 12.95 -10.71
N ILE A 40 11.99 12.98 -11.85
CA ILE A 40 12.82 11.88 -12.35
C ILE A 40 14.26 12.39 -12.45
N VAL A 41 15.20 11.62 -11.90
CA VAL A 41 16.63 11.94 -11.99
C VAL A 41 17.07 11.92 -13.46
N VAL A 42 17.66 13.01 -13.92
CA VAL A 42 18.20 13.14 -15.28
C VAL A 42 19.71 12.87 -15.28
N ASN A 43 20.41 13.37 -14.24
CA ASN A 43 21.86 13.25 -14.16
C ASN A 43 22.33 13.20 -12.70
N GLY A 44 23.47 12.58 -12.46
CA GLY A 44 24.08 12.48 -11.14
C GLY A 44 23.83 11.15 -10.44
N LEU A 45 24.40 11.01 -9.26
CA LEU A 45 24.24 9.89 -8.33
C LEU A 45 24.10 10.47 -6.93
N GLY A 46 23.14 9.97 -6.17
CA GLY A 46 22.93 10.40 -4.81
C GLY A 46 22.19 9.37 -3.98
N TYR A 47 22.15 9.60 -2.70
CA TYR A 47 21.46 8.78 -1.71
C TYR A 47 20.29 9.58 -1.14
N ALA A 48 19.07 9.10 -1.31
CA ALA A 48 17.85 9.74 -0.81
C ALA A 48 17.26 8.97 0.36
N ASP A 49 17.02 9.67 1.47
CA ASP A 49 16.23 9.18 2.59
C ASP A 49 14.76 9.49 2.33
N GLU A 50 14.00 8.45 2.03
CA GLU A 50 12.55 8.48 1.77
C GLU A 50 11.74 7.88 2.93
N ALA A 51 12.38 7.59 4.07
CA ALA A 51 11.77 6.90 5.22
C ALA A 51 10.50 7.58 5.74
N HIS A 52 10.43 8.92 5.69
CA HIS A 52 9.27 9.68 6.13
C HIS A 52 8.05 9.56 5.19
N LEU A 53 8.25 9.10 3.95
CA LEU A 53 7.23 8.98 2.93
C LEU A 53 6.86 7.53 2.66
N THR A 54 7.87 6.67 2.55
CA THR A 54 7.68 5.25 2.21
C THR A 54 7.53 4.35 3.44
N GLY A 55 7.96 4.83 4.61
CA GLY A 55 8.05 4.02 5.83
C GLY A 55 9.23 3.04 5.85
N GLU A 56 10.06 3.01 4.80
CA GLU A 56 11.24 2.16 4.69
C GLU A 56 12.46 2.88 5.26
N SER A 57 13.13 2.29 6.24
CA SER A 57 14.27 2.91 6.94
C SER A 57 15.60 2.86 6.16
N MET A 58 15.57 2.49 4.89
CA MET A 58 16.78 2.42 4.05
C MET A 58 16.94 3.66 3.18
N VAL A 59 18.14 4.17 3.18
CA VAL A 59 18.56 5.22 2.22
C VAL A 59 18.69 4.56 0.85
N LEU A 60 17.99 5.10 -0.15
CA LEU A 60 17.93 4.55 -1.49
C LEU A 60 18.95 5.23 -2.39
N VAL A 61 19.69 4.45 -3.18
CA VAL A 61 20.53 4.96 -4.24
C VAL A 61 19.64 5.48 -5.37
N LYS A 62 19.87 6.71 -5.82
CA LYS A 62 19.15 7.34 -6.94
C LYS A 62 20.13 7.67 -8.06
N LYS A 63 19.78 7.23 -9.27
CA LYS A 63 20.54 7.44 -10.51
C LYS A 63 19.61 7.87 -11.63
N ALA A 64 20.15 8.23 -12.77
CA ALA A 64 19.37 8.64 -13.93
C ALA A 64 18.25 7.63 -14.27
N GLY A 65 17.02 8.13 -14.43
CA GLY A 65 15.80 7.36 -14.65
C GLY A 65 15.00 7.03 -13.37
N ASP A 66 15.59 7.17 -12.18
CA ASP A 66 14.90 6.86 -10.92
C ASP A 66 13.96 8.00 -10.50
N LYS A 67 12.85 7.63 -9.87
CA LYS A 67 11.90 8.59 -9.29
C LYS A 67 12.44 9.20 -8.00
N LEU A 68 12.24 10.49 -7.84
CA LEU A 68 12.50 11.28 -6.64
C LEU A 68 11.19 11.82 -6.08
N LEU A 69 10.94 11.59 -4.80
CA LEU A 69 9.71 12.01 -4.13
C LEU A 69 9.93 13.34 -3.39
N ALA A 70 8.98 14.25 -3.53
CA ALA A 70 8.97 15.50 -2.77
C ALA A 70 8.95 15.21 -1.26
N GLY A 71 9.83 15.87 -0.51
CA GLY A 71 10.02 15.65 0.93
C GLY A 71 11.17 14.74 1.30
N SER A 72 11.74 13.94 0.35
CA SER A 72 12.95 13.15 0.56
C SER A 72 14.14 14.02 0.90
N LEU A 73 15.04 13.54 1.74
CA LEU A 73 16.29 14.21 2.09
C LEU A 73 17.44 13.58 1.32
N ILE A 74 18.22 14.39 0.59
CA ILE A 74 19.46 13.91 -0.02
C ILE A 74 20.54 13.83 1.06
N SER A 75 20.85 12.60 1.49
CA SER A 75 21.86 12.35 2.53
C SER A 75 23.28 12.47 2.00
N GLU A 76 23.51 12.11 0.73
CA GLU A 76 24.81 12.19 0.08
C GLU A 76 24.65 12.31 -1.44
N GLY A 77 25.55 13.04 -2.11
CA GLY A 77 25.60 13.20 -3.57
C GLY A 77 24.94 14.47 -4.08
N SER A 78 24.78 14.54 -5.40
CA SER A 78 24.12 15.64 -6.10
C SER A 78 23.36 15.09 -7.30
N LEU A 79 22.12 15.52 -7.48
CA LEU A 79 21.20 15.03 -8.49
C LEU A 79 20.58 16.19 -9.26
N GLU A 80 20.64 16.10 -10.60
CA GLU A 80 19.77 16.91 -11.46
C GLU A 80 18.51 16.09 -11.74
N TYR A 81 17.34 16.65 -11.52
CA TYR A 81 16.08 15.96 -11.73
C TYR A 81 15.06 16.84 -12.44
N GLN A 82 14.27 16.23 -13.30
CA GLN A 82 13.19 16.86 -14.02
C GLN A 82 11.92 16.81 -13.17
N ALA A 83 11.28 17.96 -12.94
CA ALA A 83 10.02 18.05 -12.23
C ALA A 83 8.90 17.36 -13.03
N VAL A 84 8.17 16.45 -12.39
CA VAL A 84 7.03 15.73 -13.01
C VAL A 84 5.71 16.21 -12.42
N ALA A 85 5.65 16.37 -11.09
CA ALA A 85 4.44 16.80 -10.41
C ALA A 85 4.77 17.89 -9.38
N THR A 86 3.96 18.94 -9.36
CA THR A 86 4.18 20.12 -8.52
C THR A 86 2.96 20.41 -7.66
N GLY A 87 3.18 20.93 -6.46
CA GLY A 87 2.12 21.40 -5.57
C GLY A 87 1.11 20.30 -5.18
N GLN A 88 -0.15 20.50 -5.53
CA GLN A 88 -1.25 19.59 -5.18
C GLN A 88 -1.21 18.24 -5.91
N ASN A 89 -0.47 18.14 -7.01
CA ASN A 89 -0.32 16.92 -7.79
C ASN A 89 0.91 16.09 -7.39
N SER A 90 1.65 16.52 -6.36
CA SER A 90 2.77 15.75 -5.80
C SER A 90 2.27 14.73 -4.77
N VAL A 91 3.09 13.73 -4.45
CA VAL A 91 2.82 12.73 -3.41
C VAL A 91 2.47 13.40 -2.07
N LEU A 92 3.20 14.47 -1.70
CA LEU A 92 2.89 15.25 -0.50
C LEU A 92 1.60 16.06 -0.64
N GLY A 93 1.26 16.52 -1.85
CA GLY A 93 -0.02 17.15 -2.16
C GLY A 93 -1.18 16.18 -1.95
N ASP A 94 -1.05 14.94 -2.40
CA ASP A 94 -2.04 13.88 -2.18
C ASP A 94 -2.22 13.57 -0.70
N VAL A 95 -1.14 13.48 0.08
CA VAL A 95 -1.20 13.31 1.55
C VAL A 95 -1.92 14.48 2.21
N ALA A 96 -1.57 15.73 1.86
CA ALA A 96 -2.21 16.92 2.41
C ALA A 96 -3.70 16.97 2.06
N LYS A 97 -4.06 16.63 0.83
CA LYS A 97 -5.44 16.54 0.36
C LYS A 97 -6.19 15.44 1.12
N ALA A 98 -5.64 14.25 1.24
CA ALA A 98 -6.24 13.15 1.99
C ALA A 98 -6.52 13.52 3.45
N LEU A 99 -5.59 14.22 4.10
CA LEU A 99 -5.79 14.73 5.46
C LEU A 99 -6.90 15.80 5.54
N SER A 100 -6.97 16.71 4.55
CA SER A 100 -8.03 17.72 4.44
C SER A 100 -9.40 17.09 4.16
N ASP A 101 -9.45 16.13 3.23
CA ASP A 101 -10.68 15.43 2.87
C ASP A 101 -11.19 14.58 4.04
N ALA A 102 -10.28 14.01 4.86
CA ALA A 102 -10.63 13.32 6.09
C ALA A 102 -11.33 14.21 7.12
N GLN A 103 -10.93 15.48 7.20
CA GLN A 103 -11.61 16.46 8.08
C GLN A 103 -13.03 16.79 7.58
N ASN A 104 -13.22 16.78 6.26
CA ASN A 104 -14.49 17.17 5.64
C ASN A 104 -15.43 15.96 5.41
N THR A 105 -14.89 14.74 5.35
CA THR A 105 -15.66 13.53 5.07
C THR A 105 -16.08 12.86 6.38
N LYS A 106 -17.39 12.77 6.62
CA LYS A 106 -17.92 12.07 7.79
C LYS A 106 -17.92 10.57 7.59
N ALA A 107 -17.11 9.85 8.37
CA ALA A 107 -17.13 8.39 8.48
C ALA A 107 -18.55 7.88 8.85
N LYS A 108 -18.89 6.65 8.47
CA LYS A 108 -20.21 6.06 8.80
C LYS A 108 -20.44 6.04 10.31
N ILE A 109 -19.41 5.73 11.10
CA ILE A 109 -19.49 5.72 12.57
C ILE A 109 -19.79 7.11 13.15
N ALA A 110 -19.30 8.19 12.53
CA ALA A 110 -19.63 9.57 12.94
C ALA A 110 -21.12 9.88 12.68
N ARG A 111 -21.67 9.43 11.55
CA ARG A 111 -23.10 9.56 11.24
C ARG A 111 -23.98 8.82 12.22
N VAL A 112 -23.55 7.65 12.69
CA VAL A 112 -24.25 6.90 13.77
C VAL A 112 -24.22 7.69 15.07
N ALA A 113 -23.08 8.29 15.43
CA ALA A 113 -22.95 9.14 16.60
C ALA A 113 -23.89 10.37 16.53
N ASP A 114 -23.95 11.04 15.37
CA ASP A 114 -24.89 12.17 15.14
C ASP A 114 -26.35 11.73 15.30
N LYS A 115 -26.72 10.55 14.78
CA LYS A 115 -28.07 10.01 14.91
C LYS A 115 -28.42 9.68 16.37
N VAL A 116 -27.48 9.11 17.11
CA VAL A 116 -27.67 8.86 18.54
C VAL A 116 -27.84 10.18 19.30
N ALA A 117 -27.02 11.19 19.00
CA ALA A 117 -27.15 12.52 19.62
C ALA A 117 -28.51 13.17 19.34
N SER A 118 -29.06 13.01 18.14
CA SER A 118 -30.38 13.57 17.77
C SER A 118 -31.55 12.99 18.57
N VAL A 119 -31.42 11.74 19.06
CA VAL A 119 -32.42 11.11 19.95
C VAL A 119 -32.12 11.45 21.41
N PHE A 120 -30.83 11.48 21.77
CA PHE A 120 -30.39 11.68 23.13
C PHE A 120 -30.80 13.06 23.69
N VAL A 121 -30.67 14.13 22.91
CA VAL A 121 -30.98 15.50 23.36
C VAL A 121 -32.46 15.67 23.77
N PRO A 122 -33.46 15.30 22.98
CA PRO A 122 -34.87 15.34 23.40
C PRO A 122 -35.16 14.51 24.67
N VAL A 123 -34.53 13.32 24.79
CA VAL A 123 -34.67 12.48 25.98
C VAL A 123 -34.14 13.19 27.22
N VAL A 124 -32.96 13.80 27.12
CA VAL A 124 -32.36 14.54 28.25
C VAL A 124 -33.21 15.73 28.68
N VAL A 125 -33.73 16.49 27.72
CA VAL A 125 -34.64 17.61 28.03
C VAL A 125 -35.88 17.10 28.80
N SER A 126 -36.45 15.97 28.38
CA SER A 126 -37.57 15.34 29.08
C SER A 126 -37.19 14.87 30.49
N VAL A 127 -36.00 14.28 30.67
CA VAL A 127 -35.47 13.88 31.98
C VAL A 127 -35.23 15.07 32.88
N SER A 128 -34.69 16.17 32.37
CA SER A 128 -34.49 17.40 33.12
C SER A 128 -35.82 18.00 33.62
N LEU A 129 -36.83 18.08 32.74
CA LEU A 129 -38.16 18.52 33.13
C LEU A 129 -38.81 17.58 34.18
N LEU A 130 -38.68 16.30 33.97
CA LEU A 130 -39.13 15.30 34.95
C LEU A 130 -38.41 15.47 36.30
N THR A 131 -37.08 15.68 36.28
CA THR A 131 -36.30 15.94 37.49
C THR A 131 -36.84 17.17 38.25
N LEU A 132 -37.11 18.28 37.54
CA LEU A 132 -37.71 19.46 38.14
C LEU A 132 -39.07 19.13 38.83
N LEU A 133 -39.98 18.52 38.09
CA LEU A 133 -41.31 18.20 38.59
C LEU A 133 -41.30 17.23 39.78
N VAL A 134 -40.49 16.20 39.70
CA VAL A 134 -40.33 15.17 40.80
C VAL A 134 -39.73 15.83 42.04
N ASN A 135 -38.71 16.66 41.92
CA ASN A 135 -38.09 17.34 43.05
C ASN A 135 -39.07 18.30 43.73
N LEU A 136 -39.84 19.05 42.95
CA LEU A 136 -40.89 19.92 43.51
C LEU A 136 -41.99 19.12 44.23
N TYR A 137 -42.40 17.99 43.68
CA TYR A 137 -43.39 17.07 44.29
C TYR A 137 -42.92 16.53 45.65
N PHE A 138 -41.61 16.23 45.78
CA PHE A 138 -40.99 15.84 47.07
C PHE A 138 -40.67 16.99 48.02
N GLY A 139 -41.15 18.18 47.75
CA GLY A 139 -41.02 19.35 48.63
C GLY A 139 -39.64 20.01 48.63
N ILE A 140 -38.80 19.75 47.59
CA ILE A 140 -37.57 20.50 47.39
C ILE A 140 -37.96 21.89 46.90
N ASP A 141 -37.36 22.93 47.45
CA ASP A 141 -37.58 24.30 47.03
C ASP A 141 -37.24 24.56 45.56
N MET A 142 -37.89 25.56 44.95
CA MET A 142 -37.80 25.87 43.51
C MET A 142 -36.33 26.09 43.09
N GLU A 143 -35.53 26.78 43.89
CA GLU A 143 -34.13 27.07 43.57
C GLU A 143 -33.31 25.77 43.41
N ASN A 144 -33.39 24.89 44.41
CA ASN A 144 -32.66 23.61 44.38
C ASN A 144 -33.23 22.66 43.32
N ALA A 145 -34.53 22.59 43.11
CA ALA A 145 -35.15 21.80 42.07
C ALA A 145 -34.70 22.25 40.67
N LEU A 146 -34.64 23.59 40.45
CA LEU A 146 -34.15 24.18 39.20
C LEU A 146 -32.66 23.90 39.00
N MET A 147 -31.85 24.05 40.07
CA MET A 147 -30.42 23.75 40.03
C MET A 147 -30.15 22.30 39.62
N ARG A 148 -30.91 21.31 40.14
CA ARG A 148 -30.79 19.90 39.75
C ARG A 148 -31.19 19.69 38.30
N ALA A 149 -32.27 20.30 37.81
CA ALA A 149 -32.68 20.19 36.43
C ALA A 149 -31.64 20.79 35.47
N VAL A 150 -31.06 21.96 35.82
CA VAL A 150 -29.96 22.57 35.07
C VAL A 150 -28.71 21.70 35.10
N ALA A 151 -28.37 21.11 36.24
CA ALA A 151 -27.24 20.18 36.33
C ALA A 151 -27.39 18.96 35.40
N VAL A 152 -28.61 18.42 35.28
CA VAL A 152 -28.95 17.34 34.31
C VAL A 152 -28.70 17.80 32.87
N LEU A 153 -29.17 19.02 32.49
CA LEU A 153 -28.92 19.56 31.15
C LEU A 153 -27.43 19.77 30.87
N VAL A 154 -26.70 20.31 31.82
CA VAL A 154 -25.26 20.57 31.68
C VAL A 154 -24.48 19.27 31.50
N ILE A 155 -24.65 18.28 32.41
CA ILE A 155 -23.89 17.02 32.37
C ILE A 155 -24.21 16.17 31.13
N ALA A 156 -25.38 16.36 30.55
CA ALA A 156 -25.84 15.58 29.41
C ALA A 156 -25.27 16.08 28.07
N CYS A 157 -24.57 17.21 28.03
CA CYS A 157 -23.96 17.66 26.77
C CYS A 157 -23.02 16.59 26.19
N PRO A 158 -23.25 16.08 24.96
CA PRO A 158 -22.38 15.07 24.36
C PRO A 158 -21.14 15.71 23.70
N CYS A 159 -20.51 16.71 24.36
CA CYS A 159 -19.42 17.50 23.81
C CYS A 159 -18.23 16.62 23.40
N ALA A 160 -17.89 15.61 24.20
CA ALA A 160 -16.84 14.64 23.89
C ALA A 160 -17.14 13.78 22.65
N LEU A 161 -18.44 13.55 22.35
CA LEU A 161 -18.88 12.76 21.20
C LEU A 161 -18.48 13.43 19.87
N GLY A 162 -18.63 14.75 19.78
CA GLY A 162 -18.29 15.52 18.56
C GLY A 162 -16.79 15.51 18.25
N ILE A 163 -15.92 15.35 19.26
CA ILE A 163 -14.45 15.37 19.11
C ILE A 163 -13.88 13.96 18.98
N ALA A 164 -14.53 12.95 19.55
CA ALA A 164 -14.04 11.58 19.69
C ALA A 164 -13.65 10.94 18.33
N THR A 165 -14.54 11.04 17.35
CA THR A 165 -14.33 10.40 16.04
C THR A 165 -13.31 11.17 15.20
N PRO A 166 -13.40 12.50 14.99
CA PRO A 166 -12.40 13.25 14.22
C PRO A 166 -10.98 13.12 14.79
N ALA A 167 -10.84 13.22 16.11
CA ALA A 167 -9.52 13.12 16.76
C ALA A 167 -8.87 11.75 16.50
N ALA A 168 -9.60 10.65 16.66
CA ALA A 168 -9.07 9.31 16.43
C ALA A 168 -8.73 9.07 14.94
N ILE A 169 -9.57 9.55 14.00
CA ILE A 169 -9.32 9.46 12.56
C ILE A 169 -8.05 10.22 12.18
N MET A 170 -7.90 11.47 12.62
CA MET A 170 -6.72 12.28 12.34
C MET A 170 -5.43 11.63 12.86
N VAL A 171 -5.47 11.08 14.07
CA VAL A 171 -4.30 10.36 14.63
C VAL A 171 -4.06 9.07 13.85
N GLY A 172 -5.09 8.32 13.49
CA GLY A 172 -4.98 7.08 12.71
C GLY A 172 -4.41 7.30 11.32
N MET A 173 -4.91 8.33 10.61
CA MET A 173 -4.38 8.70 9.29
C MET A 173 -2.93 9.18 9.36
N GLY A 174 -2.59 10.01 10.35
CA GLY A 174 -1.22 10.46 10.57
C GLY A 174 -0.28 9.29 10.91
N LEU A 175 -0.77 8.29 11.66
CA LEU A 175 -0.02 7.06 11.90
C LEU A 175 0.13 6.23 10.62
N GLY A 176 -0.89 6.19 9.77
CA GLY A 176 -0.85 5.58 8.44
C GLY A 176 0.30 6.14 7.60
N VAL A 177 0.33 7.46 7.44
CA VAL A 177 1.40 8.16 6.69
C VAL A 177 2.78 7.83 7.23
N LYS A 178 2.96 7.83 8.56
CA LYS A 178 4.22 7.44 9.20
C LYS A 178 4.69 6.03 8.82
N HIS A 179 3.76 5.14 8.51
CA HIS A 179 4.02 3.75 8.14
C HIS A 179 3.78 3.47 6.64
N GLY A 180 3.94 4.47 5.77
CA GLY A 180 3.84 4.30 4.33
C GLY A 180 2.42 3.99 3.82
N VAL A 181 1.38 4.42 4.53
CA VAL A 181 -0.02 4.18 4.18
C VAL A 181 -0.79 5.50 4.09
N VAL A 182 -1.37 5.80 2.94
CA VAL A 182 -2.20 6.98 2.73
C VAL A 182 -3.65 6.57 2.50
N PHE A 183 -4.52 6.89 3.44
CA PHE A 183 -5.97 6.70 3.29
C PHE A 183 -6.55 7.90 2.55
N LYS A 184 -7.37 7.66 1.53
CA LYS A 184 -8.00 8.70 0.71
C LYS A 184 -8.92 9.61 1.55
N ASP A 185 -9.67 9.01 2.49
CA ASP A 185 -10.61 9.71 3.36
C ASP A 185 -10.93 8.89 4.63
N ALA A 186 -11.77 9.45 5.49
CA ALA A 186 -12.22 8.81 6.72
C ALA A 186 -13.05 7.53 6.47
N ILE A 187 -13.78 7.45 5.35
CA ILE A 187 -14.57 6.27 4.98
C ILE A 187 -13.62 5.14 4.58
N SER A 188 -12.57 5.44 3.83
CA SER A 188 -11.53 4.50 3.42
C SER A 188 -10.84 3.87 4.63
N LEU A 189 -10.46 4.67 5.64
CA LEU A 189 -9.92 4.18 6.89
C LEU A 189 -10.93 3.28 7.63
N GLU A 190 -12.19 3.69 7.75
CA GLU A 190 -13.22 2.89 8.41
C GLU A 190 -13.44 1.56 7.70
N THR A 191 -13.53 1.58 6.37
CA THR A 191 -13.79 0.38 5.57
C THR A 191 -12.63 -0.59 5.67
N ALA A 192 -11.38 -0.12 5.51
CA ALA A 192 -10.18 -0.94 5.64
C ALA A 192 -10.07 -1.67 7.00
N GLY A 193 -10.58 -1.05 8.07
CA GLY A 193 -10.60 -1.67 9.40
C GLY A 193 -11.70 -2.70 9.62
N SER A 194 -12.68 -2.78 8.72
CA SER A 194 -13.85 -3.66 8.84
C SER A 194 -13.80 -4.87 7.90
N ILE A 195 -12.76 -5.00 7.07
CA ILE A 195 -12.60 -6.11 6.13
C ILE A 195 -12.35 -7.44 6.87
N ASP A 196 -12.83 -8.53 6.30
CA ASP A 196 -12.59 -9.90 6.75
C ASP A 196 -11.86 -10.75 5.71
N THR A 197 -11.74 -10.26 4.48
CA THR A 197 -11.09 -10.95 3.37
C THR A 197 -10.22 -9.98 2.58
N MET A 198 -8.95 -10.32 2.36
CA MET A 198 -8.04 -9.63 1.47
C MET A 198 -7.80 -10.46 0.21
N VAL A 199 -8.12 -9.88 -0.93
CA VAL A 199 -7.87 -10.45 -2.26
C VAL A 199 -6.64 -9.76 -2.85
N PHE A 200 -5.66 -10.55 -3.23
CA PHE A 200 -4.42 -10.08 -3.83
C PHE A 200 -4.37 -10.47 -5.30
N ASP A 201 -3.99 -9.53 -6.16
CA ASP A 201 -3.43 -9.91 -7.45
C ASP A 201 -2.09 -10.63 -7.25
N LYS A 202 -1.69 -11.49 -8.20
CA LYS A 202 -0.42 -12.20 -8.11
C LYS A 202 0.75 -11.30 -8.53
N THR A 203 0.71 -10.82 -9.79
CA THR A 203 1.86 -10.19 -10.46
C THR A 203 2.09 -8.78 -9.96
N GLY A 204 3.32 -8.47 -9.53
CA GLY A 204 3.67 -7.15 -8.97
C GLY A 204 3.12 -6.88 -7.56
N THR A 205 2.22 -7.75 -7.05
CA THR A 205 1.61 -7.64 -5.71
C THR A 205 2.19 -8.68 -4.76
N LEU A 206 1.82 -9.96 -4.90
CA LEU A 206 2.42 -11.06 -4.10
C LEU A 206 3.83 -11.43 -4.60
N THR A 207 4.08 -11.19 -5.88
CA THR A 207 5.36 -11.45 -6.54
C THR A 207 6.01 -10.13 -6.96
N THR A 208 7.27 -10.20 -7.34
CA THR A 208 8.04 -8.99 -7.75
C THR A 208 7.56 -8.39 -9.07
N GLY A 209 6.78 -9.14 -9.88
CA GLY A 209 6.41 -8.76 -11.24
C GLY A 209 7.59 -8.80 -12.23
N LYS A 210 8.76 -9.21 -11.76
CA LYS A 210 9.99 -9.34 -12.54
C LYS A 210 10.40 -10.81 -12.52
N PRO A 211 10.17 -11.55 -13.61
CA PRO A 211 10.66 -12.92 -13.72
C PRO A 211 12.18 -12.95 -13.52
N SER A 212 12.69 -14.05 -13.01
CA SER A 212 14.13 -14.29 -12.90
C SER A 212 14.46 -15.72 -13.33
N LEU A 213 15.69 -15.92 -13.78
CA LEU A 213 16.17 -17.24 -14.18
C LEU A 213 16.31 -18.12 -12.93
N GLN A 214 15.45 -19.14 -12.82
CA GLN A 214 15.42 -20.05 -11.66
C GLN A 214 16.08 -21.39 -11.94
N ALA A 215 15.99 -21.87 -13.19
CA ALA A 215 16.64 -23.09 -13.60
C ALA A 215 16.96 -23.05 -15.10
N TYR A 216 17.90 -23.86 -15.49
CA TYR A 216 18.25 -24.07 -16.89
C TYR A 216 18.60 -25.55 -17.13
N LYS A 217 18.47 -25.99 -18.39
CA LYS A 217 18.93 -27.28 -18.85
C LYS A 217 19.75 -27.10 -20.11
N ILE A 218 20.99 -27.57 -20.07
CA ILE A 218 21.86 -27.69 -21.24
C ILE A 218 21.47 -28.97 -21.99
N LEU A 219 21.21 -28.86 -23.27
CA LEU A 219 20.84 -30.00 -24.15
C LEU A 219 22.04 -30.51 -24.92
N ASP A 220 23.04 -29.65 -25.15
CA ASP A 220 24.30 -30.00 -25.81
C ASP A 220 25.45 -29.64 -24.85
N GLU A 221 26.05 -30.67 -24.25
CA GLU A 221 27.11 -30.56 -23.23
C GLU A 221 28.45 -30.01 -23.77
N THR A 222 28.53 -29.73 -25.07
CA THR A 222 29.71 -29.07 -25.64
C THR A 222 29.75 -27.58 -25.34
N TRP A 223 28.65 -27.02 -24.84
CA TRP A 223 28.51 -25.62 -24.50
C TRP A 223 28.53 -25.40 -22.98
N ASP A 224 29.33 -24.42 -22.56
CA ASP A 224 29.32 -23.95 -21.17
C ASP A 224 28.14 -23.01 -20.90
N PHE A 225 27.59 -23.09 -19.68
CA PHE A 225 26.40 -22.27 -19.30
C PHE A 225 26.64 -20.78 -19.41
N ASP A 226 27.79 -20.27 -18.98
CA ASP A 226 28.08 -18.82 -19.01
C ASP A 226 28.15 -18.31 -20.46
N LYS A 227 28.67 -19.14 -21.39
CA LYS A 227 28.65 -18.82 -22.82
C LYS A 227 27.25 -18.86 -23.42
N ILE A 228 26.43 -19.87 -23.03
CA ILE A 228 25.01 -19.97 -23.42
C ILE A 228 24.26 -18.72 -22.96
N LEU A 229 24.42 -18.35 -21.69
CA LEU A 229 23.74 -17.19 -21.10
C LEU A 229 24.17 -15.86 -21.75
N SER A 230 25.48 -15.72 -22.02
CA SER A 230 26.04 -14.56 -22.74
C SER A 230 25.44 -14.41 -24.15
N ILE A 231 25.37 -15.49 -24.92
CA ILE A 231 24.77 -15.51 -26.28
C ILE A 231 23.28 -15.16 -26.20
N SER A 232 22.55 -15.80 -25.28
CA SER A 232 21.10 -15.56 -25.09
C SER A 232 20.82 -14.10 -24.72
N ALA A 233 21.55 -13.58 -23.75
CA ALA A 233 21.44 -12.19 -23.31
C ALA A 233 21.77 -11.21 -24.43
N SER A 234 22.79 -11.51 -25.26
CA SER A 234 23.18 -10.66 -26.39
C SER A 234 22.01 -10.47 -27.37
N LEU A 235 21.28 -11.53 -27.69
CA LEU A 235 20.12 -11.44 -28.58
C LEU A 235 18.93 -10.77 -27.88
N GLU A 236 18.69 -11.08 -26.61
CA GLU A 236 17.56 -10.56 -25.83
C GLU A 236 17.68 -9.07 -25.46
N THR A 237 18.87 -8.44 -25.59
CA THR A 237 18.99 -6.97 -25.48
C THR A 237 18.14 -6.22 -26.50
N HIS A 238 17.72 -6.87 -27.58
CA HIS A 238 16.90 -6.28 -28.64
C HIS A 238 15.39 -6.42 -28.39
N ALA A 239 14.96 -6.99 -27.23
CA ALA A 239 13.56 -7.13 -26.86
C ALA A 239 13.24 -6.42 -25.53
N ASN A 240 12.06 -5.76 -25.51
CA ASN A 240 11.52 -5.13 -24.29
C ASN A 240 10.55 -6.06 -23.51
N HIS A 241 10.69 -7.37 -23.66
CA HIS A 241 9.84 -8.33 -22.97
C HIS A 241 10.40 -8.64 -21.56
N PRO A 242 9.56 -8.78 -20.49
CA PRO A 242 10.07 -9.08 -19.14
C PRO A 242 10.93 -10.34 -19.05
N LEU A 243 10.63 -11.38 -19.82
CA LEU A 243 11.43 -12.61 -19.87
C LEU A 243 12.80 -12.35 -20.50
N ALA A 244 12.88 -11.51 -21.54
CA ALA A 244 14.13 -11.10 -22.17
C ALA A 244 15.03 -10.36 -21.17
N GLN A 245 14.45 -9.36 -20.49
CA GLN A 245 15.16 -8.60 -19.46
C GLN A 245 15.70 -9.48 -18.34
N SER A 246 15.00 -10.56 -18.00
CA SER A 246 15.44 -11.51 -16.97
C SER A 246 16.71 -12.28 -17.38
N ILE A 247 16.82 -12.66 -18.66
CA ILE A 247 18.00 -13.34 -19.20
C ILE A 247 19.18 -12.34 -19.28
N VAL A 248 18.91 -11.11 -19.74
CA VAL A 248 19.92 -10.03 -19.77
C VAL A 248 20.43 -9.71 -18.38
N GLN A 249 19.53 -9.61 -17.38
CA GLN A 249 19.90 -9.33 -15.99
C GLN A 249 20.75 -10.49 -15.41
N ALA A 250 20.38 -11.74 -15.68
CA ALA A 250 21.16 -12.90 -15.21
C ALA A 250 22.58 -12.91 -15.76
N ALA A 251 22.79 -12.49 -17.02
CA ALA A 251 24.12 -12.35 -17.60
C ALA A 251 24.89 -11.17 -16.98
N HIS A 252 24.21 -10.04 -16.74
CA HIS A 252 24.80 -8.88 -16.10
C HIS A 252 25.25 -9.18 -14.66
N ASP A 253 24.44 -9.87 -13.87
CA ASP A 253 24.75 -10.25 -12.48
C ASP A 253 26.01 -11.14 -12.37
N LYS A 254 26.28 -11.91 -13.44
CA LYS A 254 27.51 -12.70 -13.58
C LYS A 254 28.66 -11.94 -14.26
N ASN A 255 28.47 -10.66 -14.62
CA ASN A 255 29.42 -9.84 -15.37
C ASN A 255 29.89 -10.50 -16.68
N LEU A 256 28.98 -11.17 -17.40
CA LEU A 256 29.31 -11.84 -18.65
C LEU A 256 29.39 -10.83 -19.82
N PRO A 257 30.32 -11.01 -20.77
CA PRO A 257 30.42 -10.17 -21.94
C PRO A 257 29.24 -10.41 -22.90
N LEU A 258 28.73 -9.35 -23.52
CA LEU A 258 27.73 -9.47 -24.57
C LEU A 258 28.39 -9.40 -25.95
N TYR A 259 27.88 -10.20 -26.89
CA TYR A 259 28.35 -10.25 -28.27
C TYR A 259 27.58 -9.26 -29.15
N PRO A 260 28.20 -8.62 -30.15
CA PRO A 260 27.48 -7.89 -31.19
C PRO A 260 26.57 -8.84 -31.97
N VAL A 261 25.32 -8.47 -32.14
CA VAL A 261 24.32 -9.25 -32.89
C VAL A 261 23.92 -8.49 -34.15
N GLU A 262 23.96 -9.15 -35.29
CA GLU A 262 23.57 -8.62 -36.59
C GLU A 262 22.27 -9.27 -37.07
N ASN A 263 21.59 -8.64 -38.03
CA ASN A 263 20.39 -9.17 -38.71
C ASN A 263 19.28 -9.61 -37.76
N VAL A 264 19.04 -8.84 -36.67
CA VAL A 264 18.01 -9.18 -35.67
C VAL A 264 16.62 -9.02 -36.27
N SER A 265 15.81 -10.06 -36.14
CA SER A 265 14.39 -10.07 -36.50
C SER A 265 13.55 -10.65 -35.36
N SER A 266 12.40 -10.01 -35.12
CA SER A 266 11.43 -10.46 -34.10
C SER A 266 10.24 -11.12 -34.78
N GLN A 267 9.85 -12.29 -34.26
CA GLN A 267 8.61 -12.96 -34.65
C GLN A 267 7.61 -12.84 -33.50
N ILE A 268 6.53 -12.09 -33.74
CA ILE A 268 5.53 -11.75 -32.72
C ILE A 268 4.97 -13.02 -32.06
N GLY A 269 5.04 -13.07 -30.73
CA GLY A 269 4.53 -14.20 -29.93
C GLY A 269 5.41 -15.45 -29.96
N GLN A 270 6.54 -15.45 -30.68
CA GLN A 270 7.42 -16.60 -30.82
C GLN A 270 8.81 -16.37 -30.25
N GLY A 271 9.52 -15.32 -30.69
CA GLY A 271 10.87 -15.05 -30.21
C GLY A 271 11.71 -14.19 -31.16
N LEU A 272 13.03 -14.22 -30.97
CA LEU A 272 14.03 -13.47 -31.73
C LEU A 272 14.94 -14.40 -32.51
N VAL A 273 15.40 -13.89 -33.66
CA VAL A 273 16.47 -14.49 -34.49
C VAL A 273 17.53 -13.42 -34.75
N GLY A 274 18.79 -13.79 -34.69
CA GLY A 274 19.92 -12.92 -35.03
C GLY A 274 21.16 -13.72 -35.39
N GLU A 275 22.18 -13.04 -35.85
CA GLU A 275 23.46 -13.62 -36.23
C GLU A 275 24.58 -13.09 -35.33
N ILE A 276 25.39 -13.98 -34.77
CA ILE A 276 26.56 -13.63 -33.97
C ILE A 276 27.81 -14.14 -34.68
N LYS A 277 28.75 -13.24 -34.92
CA LYS A 277 30.02 -13.56 -35.59
C LYS A 277 30.75 -14.73 -34.88
N ASN A 278 31.22 -15.70 -35.64
CA ASN A 278 31.87 -16.93 -35.18
C ASN A 278 30.99 -17.91 -34.36
N ILE A 279 29.71 -17.65 -34.21
CA ILE A 279 28.74 -18.54 -33.57
C ILE A 279 27.71 -19.01 -34.58
N GLY A 280 27.20 -18.11 -35.42
CA GLY A 280 26.21 -18.38 -36.44
C GLY A 280 24.84 -17.84 -36.12
N THR A 281 23.80 -18.46 -36.67
CA THR A 281 22.41 -18.05 -36.46
C THR A 281 21.91 -18.52 -35.09
N VAL A 282 21.42 -17.57 -34.31
CA VAL A 282 20.87 -17.80 -32.96
C VAL A 282 19.38 -17.51 -32.98
N LYS A 283 18.57 -18.40 -32.38
CA LYS A 283 17.14 -18.20 -32.15
C LYS A 283 16.84 -18.41 -30.68
N ILE A 284 16.05 -17.51 -30.10
CA ILE A 284 15.59 -17.61 -28.71
C ILE A 284 14.08 -17.33 -28.65
N GLY A 285 13.33 -18.13 -27.90
CA GLY A 285 11.88 -17.95 -27.80
C GLY A 285 11.13 -19.18 -27.30
N THR A 286 9.87 -19.32 -27.72
CA THR A 286 9.01 -20.44 -27.33
C THR A 286 9.61 -21.79 -27.75
N LEU A 287 9.22 -22.86 -27.04
CA LEU A 287 9.72 -24.21 -27.36
C LEU A 287 9.48 -24.57 -28.84
N ASP A 288 8.27 -24.33 -29.36
CA ASP A 288 7.93 -24.62 -30.75
C ASP A 288 8.80 -23.83 -31.74
N PHE A 289 9.14 -22.59 -31.38
CA PHE A 289 9.98 -21.71 -32.22
C PHE A 289 11.43 -22.22 -32.36
N VAL A 290 11.92 -22.90 -31.33
CA VAL A 290 13.26 -23.50 -31.33
C VAL A 290 13.23 -24.99 -31.64
N GLY A 291 12.11 -25.53 -32.15
CA GLY A 291 11.98 -26.93 -32.55
C GLY A 291 11.93 -27.93 -31.39
N LEU A 292 11.60 -27.47 -30.21
CA LEU A 292 11.41 -28.30 -29.02
C LEU A 292 9.92 -28.47 -28.70
N ASN A 293 9.60 -29.50 -27.94
CA ASN A 293 8.24 -29.76 -27.47
C ASN A 293 8.22 -29.93 -25.94
N GLN A 294 7.03 -30.06 -25.36
CA GLN A 294 6.89 -30.23 -23.91
C GLN A 294 7.56 -31.50 -23.37
N ASN A 295 7.74 -32.54 -24.19
CA ASN A 295 8.44 -33.78 -23.80
C ASN A 295 9.94 -33.56 -23.64
N SER A 296 10.48 -32.46 -24.20
CA SER A 296 11.90 -32.08 -24.05
C SER A 296 12.20 -31.47 -22.68
N LEU A 297 11.18 -31.11 -21.91
CA LEU A 297 11.34 -30.51 -20.58
C LEU A 297 11.79 -31.54 -19.56
N PRO A 298 12.66 -31.15 -18.60
CA PRO A 298 12.88 -31.93 -17.40
C PRO A 298 11.61 -32.21 -16.64
N LYS A 299 11.55 -33.34 -15.94
CA LYS A 299 10.39 -33.69 -15.10
C LYS A 299 10.34 -32.91 -13.79
N ASP A 300 11.31 -32.04 -13.54
CA ASP A 300 11.36 -31.23 -12.34
C ASP A 300 10.21 -30.23 -12.33
N ASP A 301 9.60 -30.11 -11.18
CA ASP A 301 8.42 -29.24 -10.92
C ASP A 301 8.60 -27.79 -11.39
N ILE A 302 9.84 -27.28 -11.36
CA ILE A 302 10.14 -25.89 -11.73
C ILE A 302 9.82 -25.60 -13.19
N TYR A 303 10.08 -26.57 -14.10
CA TYR A 303 9.79 -26.39 -15.53
C TYR A 303 8.29 -26.43 -15.86
N GLN A 304 7.48 -26.99 -14.98
CA GLN A 304 6.01 -26.99 -15.14
C GLN A 304 5.37 -25.68 -14.67
N LYS A 305 6.05 -24.96 -13.77
CA LYS A 305 5.56 -23.73 -13.11
C LYS A 305 6.12 -22.47 -13.77
N ALA A 306 7.25 -22.59 -14.47
CA ALA A 306 7.97 -21.45 -15.06
C ALA A 306 7.48 -21.12 -16.49
N SER A 307 7.79 -19.90 -16.91
CA SER A 307 7.80 -19.54 -18.32
C SER A 307 9.06 -20.12 -18.96
N ILE A 308 8.89 -20.89 -20.03
CA ILE A 308 9.98 -21.59 -20.67
C ILE A 308 10.43 -20.87 -21.92
N VAL A 309 11.75 -20.66 -22.01
CA VAL A 309 12.41 -20.08 -23.20
C VAL A 309 13.48 -21.06 -23.66
N GLY A 310 13.48 -21.38 -24.93
CA GLY A 310 14.48 -22.24 -25.55
C GLY A 310 15.51 -21.44 -26.35
N LEU A 311 16.74 -21.95 -26.44
CA LEU A 311 17.82 -21.45 -27.27
C LEU A 311 18.19 -22.46 -28.35
N LEU A 312 18.29 -22.00 -29.59
CA LEU A 312 18.74 -22.78 -30.73
C LEU A 312 19.90 -22.06 -31.43
N ILE A 313 20.96 -22.76 -31.75
CA ILE A 313 22.13 -22.26 -32.51
C ILE A 313 22.34 -23.17 -33.69
N ASN A 314 22.44 -22.60 -34.90
CA ASN A 314 22.67 -23.33 -36.15
C ASN A 314 21.77 -24.55 -36.32
N GLN A 315 20.47 -24.40 -36.06
CA GLN A 315 19.43 -25.44 -36.14
C GLN A 315 19.52 -26.54 -35.06
N GLN A 316 20.43 -26.43 -34.08
CA GLN A 316 20.52 -27.34 -32.96
C GLN A 316 20.00 -26.66 -31.67
N ALA A 317 19.14 -27.34 -30.95
CA ALA A 317 18.66 -26.86 -29.64
C ALA A 317 19.77 -27.02 -28.59
N ILE A 318 20.16 -25.94 -27.93
CA ILE A 318 21.31 -25.85 -27.03
C ILE A 318 20.89 -25.83 -25.58
N ALA A 319 19.87 -25.07 -25.22
CA ALA A 319 19.44 -24.93 -23.84
C ALA A 319 17.97 -24.57 -23.69
N ILE A 320 17.47 -24.81 -22.49
CA ILE A 320 16.15 -24.42 -22.03
C ILE A 320 16.33 -23.61 -20.75
N PHE A 321 15.67 -22.45 -20.67
CA PHE A 321 15.63 -21.59 -19.49
C PHE A 321 14.24 -21.64 -18.85
N ALA A 322 14.18 -21.74 -17.52
CA ALA A 322 12.97 -21.65 -16.73
C ALA A 322 12.96 -20.30 -15.97
N LEU A 323 12.05 -19.42 -16.36
CA LEU A 323 11.91 -18.07 -15.83
C LEU A 323 10.64 -18.00 -14.99
N LEU A 324 10.77 -17.64 -13.72
CA LEU A 324 9.66 -17.59 -12.77
C LEU A 324 9.63 -16.25 -12.06
N ASP A 325 8.45 -15.71 -11.90
CA ASP A 325 8.22 -14.52 -11.08
C ASP A 325 8.32 -14.91 -9.60
N THR A 326 9.23 -14.26 -8.89
CA THR A 326 9.56 -14.61 -7.50
C THR A 326 8.58 -13.98 -6.51
N ILE A 327 8.19 -14.75 -5.50
CA ILE A 327 7.39 -14.25 -4.38
C ILE A 327 8.22 -13.22 -3.60
N LYS A 328 7.63 -12.07 -3.25
CA LYS A 328 8.31 -11.05 -2.45
C LYS A 328 8.67 -11.61 -1.07
N LEU A 329 9.80 -11.18 -0.53
CA LEU A 329 10.34 -11.69 0.74
C LEU A 329 9.40 -11.49 1.93
N ASP A 330 8.64 -10.40 1.95
CA ASP A 330 7.71 -10.05 3.03
C ASP A 330 6.34 -10.74 2.89
N THR A 331 6.01 -11.33 1.73
CA THR A 331 4.69 -11.93 1.46
C THR A 331 4.32 -13.01 2.47
N HIS A 332 5.22 -13.94 2.79
CA HIS A 332 4.96 -14.99 3.78
C HIS A 332 4.63 -14.41 5.16
N ILE A 333 5.34 -13.36 5.57
CA ILE A 333 5.14 -12.69 6.85
C ILE A 333 3.76 -12.04 6.87
N VAL A 334 3.42 -11.29 5.81
CA VAL A 334 2.14 -10.57 5.69
C VAL A 334 0.96 -11.54 5.69
N VAL A 335 1.01 -12.60 4.87
CA VAL A 335 -0.04 -13.63 4.82
C VAL A 335 -0.26 -14.26 6.20
N ASN A 336 0.82 -14.62 6.90
CA ASN A 336 0.72 -15.21 8.24
C ASN A 336 0.14 -14.22 9.27
N GLN A 337 0.48 -12.93 9.20
CA GLN A 337 -0.07 -11.93 10.11
C GLN A 337 -1.55 -11.68 9.85
N LEU A 338 -1.97 -11.59 8.58
CA LEU A 338 -3.39 -11.45 8.22
C LEU A 338 -4.22 -12.62 8.74
N LYS A 339 -3.72 -13.86 8.61
CA LYS A 339 -4.38 -15.06 9.15
C LYS A 339 -4.51 -15.02 10.68
N LYS A 340 -3.47 -14.56 11.40
CA LYS A 340 -3.54 -14.36 12.86
C LYS A 340 -4.60 -13.34 13.28
N GLU A 341 -4.88 -12.35 12.43
CA GLU A 341 -5.96 -11.38 12.65
C GLU A 341 -7.34 -11.88 12.19
N ASN A 342 -7.47 -13.16 11.79
CA ASN A 342 -8.66 -13.79 11.23
C ASN A 342 -9.14 -13.13 9.93
N ILE A 343 -8.20 -12.76 9.06
CA ILE A 343 -8.49 -12.25 7.72
C ILE A 343 -8.19 -13.36 6.72
N ASP A 344 -9.18 -13.70 5.91
CA ASP A 344 -9.01 -14.65 4.82
C ASP A 344 -8.13 -14.03 3.74
N VAL A 345 -7.13 -14.79 3.28
CA VAL A 345 -6.22 -14.36 2.20
C VAL A 345 -6.54 -15.14 0.94
N VAL A 346 -6.91 -14.43 -0.10
CA VAL A 346 -7.33 -14.98 -1.40
C VAL A 346 -6.44 -14.43 -2.50
N MET A 347 -6.07 -15.23 -3.48
CA MET A 347 -5.34 -14.79 -4.66
C MET A 347 -6.21 -14.90 -5.92
N MET A 348 -6.16 -13.89 -6.79
CA MET A 348 -6.78 -13.91 -8.12
C MET A 348 -5.73 -13.55 -9.16
N SER A 349 -5.58 -14.37 -10.21
CA SER A 349 -4.58 -14.16 -11.26
C SER A 349 -5.10 -14.57 -12.63
N GLY A 350 -4.61 -13.88 -13.67
CA GLY A 350 -4.80 -14.30 -15.08
C GLY A 350 -3.93 -15.49 -15.52
N ASP A 351 -2.97 -15.89 -14.68
CA ASP A 351 -2.01 -16.94 -15.00
C ASP A 351 -2.63 -18.33 -15.07
N LYS A 352 -1.85 -19.26 -15.65
CA LYS A 352 -2.19 -20.68 -15.73
C LYS A 352 -2.39 -21.29 -14.34
N LYS A 353 -3.29 -22.27 -14.27
CA LYS A 353 -3.65 -22.92 -13.01
C LYS A 353 -2.42 -23.51 -12.26
N THR A 354 -1.47 -24.11 -12.98
CA THR A 354 -0.24 -24.69 -12.38
C THR A 354 0.58 -23.68 -11.59
N VAL A 355 0.72 -22.44 -12.10
CA VAL A 355 1.46 -21.36 -11.43
C VAL A 355 0.69 -20.87 -10.20
N VAL A 356 -0.63 -20.68 -10.35
CA VAL A 356 -1.50 -20.22 -9.26
C VAL A 356 -1.57 -21.24 -8.12
N ASP A 357 -1.70 -22.52 -8.44
CA ASP A 357 -1.71 -23.61 -7.46
C ASP A 357 -0.39 -23.66 -6.68
N TRP A 358 0.76 -23.50 -7.37
CA TRP A 358 2.06 -23.43 -6.71
C TRP A 358 2.17 -22.26 -5.73
N VAL A 359 1.87 -21.02 -6.15
CA VAL A 359 1.93 -19.85 -5.26
C VAL A 359 0.97 -20.03 -4.09
N SER A 360 -0.22 -20.58 -4.35
CA SER A 360 -1.22 -20.83 -3.31
C SER A 360 -0.74 -21.84 -2.27
N GLN A 361 -0.08 -22.91 -2.68
CA GLN A 361 0.51 -23.92 -1.78
C GLN A 361 1.66 -23.32 -0.98
N GLU A 362 2.58 -22.62 -1.64
CA GLU A 362 3.75 -21.98 -1.02
C GLU A 362 3.33 -21.01 0.07
N LEU A 363 2.34 -20.16 -0.20
CA LEU A 363 1.79 -19.20 0.76
C LEU A 363 0.69 -19.79 1.66
N SER A 364 0.33 -21.05 1.46
CA SER A 364 -0.77 -21.73 2.18
C SER A 364 -2.06 -20.89 2.15
N LEU A 365 -2.44 -20.33 1.00
CA LEU A 365 -3.61 -19.46 0.88
C LEU A 365 -4.91 -20.23 1.12
N SER A 366 -5.96 -19.54 1.59
CA SER A 366 -7.29 -20.13 1.81
C SER A 366 -7.99 -20.48 0.50
N GLN A 367 -7.82 -19.63 -0.51
CA GLN A 367 -8.38 -19.79 -1.85
C GLN A 367 -7.49 -19.10 -2.90
N ALA A 368 -7.44 -19.67 -4.10
CA ALA A 368 -6.77 -19.08 -5.25
C ALA A 368 -7.57 -19.34 -6.54
N PHE A 369 -7.65 -18.35 -7.40
CA PHE A 369 -8.39 -18.40 -8.66
C PHE A 369 -7.47 -18.06 -9.82
N ALA A 370 -7.38 -18.98 -10.79
CA ALA A 370 -6.52 -18.88 -11.96
C ALA A 370 -7.31 -18.46 -13.20
N GLN A 371 -6.58 -18.01 -14.24
CA GLN A 371 -7.11 -17.71 -15.58
C GLN A 371 -8.28 -16.71 -15.56
N MET A 372 -8.23 -15.74 -14.64
CA MET A 372 -9.29 -14.74 -14.47
C MET A 372 -9.03 -13.51 -15.34
N LEU A 373 -10.03 -13.14 -16.12
CA LEU A 373 -10.07 -11.84 -16.79
C LEU A 373 -10.42 -10.72 -15.78
N PRO A 374 -10.14 -9.45 -16.08
CA PRO A 374 -10.46 -8.32 -15.19
C PRO A 374 -11.92 -8.30 -14.70
N ASN A 375 -12.86 -8.54 -15.59
CA ASN A 375 -14.29 -8.57 -15.26
C ASN A 375 -14.69 -9.81 -14.43
N ASP A 376 -13.97 -10.93 -14.59
CA ASP A 376 -14.21 -12.14 -13.80
C ASP A 376 -13.78 -11.91 -12.34
N LYS A 377 -12.65 -11.20 -12.13
CA LYS A 377 -12.20 -10.79 -10.80
C LYS A 377 -13.27 -9.94 -10.10
N ALA A 378 -13.81 -8.91 -10.77
CA ALA A 378 -14.86 -8.07 -10.22
C ALA A 378 -16.14 -8.86 -9.89
N SER A 379 -16.56 -9.74 -10.81
CA SER A 379 -17.73 -10.61 -10.62
C SER A 379 -17.55 -11.56 -9.43
N LYS A 380 -16.34 -12.10 -9.24
CA LYS A 380 -16.00 -12.97 -8.13
C LYS A 380 -16.03 -12.23 -6.79
N ILE A 381 -15.49 -11.02 -6.73
CA ILE A 381 -15.58 -10.15 -5.56
C ILE A 381 -17.03 -9.92 -5.19
N LYS A 382 -17.87 -9.55 -6.17
CA LYS A 382 -19.32 -9.36 -5.93
C LYS A 382 -19.99 -10.62 -5.37
N GLN A 383 -19.71 -11.80 -5.92
CA GLN A 383 -20.23 -13.07 -5.39
C GLN A 383 -19.82 -13.33 -3.94
N MET A 384 -18.61 -12.91 -3.53
CA MET A 384 -18.16 -13.05 -2.16
C MET A 384 -18.84 -12.01 -1.26
N GLN A 385 -19.05 -10.79 -1.72
CA GLN A 385 -19.81 -9.73 -1.03
C GLN A 385 -21.28 -10.15 -0.82
N ASP A 386 -21.91 -10.76 -1.80
CA ASP A 386 -23.28 -11.28 -1.72
C ASP A 386 -23.42 -12.39 -0.64
N LYS A 387 -22.32 -13.06 -0.28
CA LYS A 387 -22.24 -14.02 0.84
C LYS A 387 -21.92 -13.33 2.19
N GLY A 388 -21.94 -12.01 2.25
CA GLY A 388 -21.72 -11.21 3.45
C GLY A 388 -20.25 -10.92 3.78
N LYS A 389 -19.29 -11.27 2.89
CA LYS A 389 -17.89 -10.96 3.10
C LYS A 389 -17.61 -9.47 2.81
N LYS A 390 -16.72 -8.88 3.60
CA LYS A 390 -16.18 -7.53 3.39
C LYS A 390 -14.78 -7.63 2.82
N ILE A 391 -14.61 -7.18 1.59
CA ILE A 391 -13.46 -7.50 0.76
C ILE A 391 -12.59 -6.27 0.54
N ALA A 392 -11.29 -6.42 0.76
CA ALA A 392 -10.28 -5.54 0.21
C ALA A 392 -9.62 -6.19 -1.01
N MET A 393 -9.44 -5.42 -2.11
CA MET A 393 -8.66 -5.82 -3.28
C MET A 393 -7.34 -5.06 -3.30
N ILE A 394 -6.23 -5.79 -3.43
CA ILE A 394 -4.88 -5.24 -3.55
C ILE A 394 -4.35 -5.55 -4.95
N GLY A 395 -3.94 -4.51 -5.68
CA GLY A 395 -3.41 -4.64 -7.04
C GLY A 395 -2.52 -3.47 -7.45
N ASP A 396 -1.82 -3.62 -8.57
CA ASP A 396 -0.86 -2.64 -9.11
C ASP A 396 -1.25 -2.08 -10.47
N GLY A 397 -2.10 -2.76 -11.21
CA GLY A 397 -2.34 -2.55 -12.62
C GLY A 397 -3.70 -2.00 -13.02
N ILE A 398 -3.79 -1.61 -14.30
CA ILE A 398 -5.04 -1.21 -14.94
C ILE A 398 -6.02 -2.39 -14.99
N ASN A 399 -5.49 -3.62 -15.10
CA ASN A 399 -6.28 -4.85 -15.18
C ASN A 399 -7.07 -5.12 -13.89
N ASP A 400 -6.63 -4.59 -12.75
CA ASP A 400 -7.28 -4.77 -11.47
C ASP A 400 -8.30 -3.68 -11.14
N ALA A 401 -8.32 -2.58 -11.90
CA ALA A 401 -9.20 -1.43 -11.65
C ALA A 401 -10.68 -1.81 -11.53
N PRO A 402 -11.27 -2.70 -12.36
CA PRO A 402 -12.66 -3.14 -12.17
C PRO A 402 -12.88 -3.90 -10.86
N ALA A 403 -11.94 -4.75 -10.46
CA ALA A 403 -11.98 -5.51 -9.21
C ALA A 403 -11.80 -4.59 -7.99
N MET A 404 -10.87 -3.62 -8.08
CA MET A 404 -10.65 -2.60 -7.05
C MET A 404 -11.86 -1.70 -6.86
N ALA A 405 -12.54 -1.31 -7.94
CA ALA A 405 -13.76 -0.50 -7.89
C ALA A 405 -14.95 -1.28 -7.28
N GLN A 406 -15.01 -2.61 -7.47
CA GLN A 406 -16.05 -3.46 -6.92
C GLN A 406 -15.85 -3.75 -5.42
N ALA A 407 -14.61 -3.83 -4.95
CA ALA A 407 -14.28 -4.17 -3.56
C ALA A 407 -14.77 -3.11 -2.56
N ASP A 408 -15.00 -3.51 -1.31
CA ASP A 408 -15.36 -2.58 -0.22
C ASP A 408 -14.21 -1.62 0.09
N ALA A 409 -12.97 -2.10 0.04
CA ALA A 409 -11.75 -1.31 0.11
C ALA A 409 -10.80 -1.71 -1.01
N SER A 410 -10.06 -0.75 -1.57
CA SER A 410 -9.08 -1.00 -2.63
C SER A 410 -7.72 -0.41 -2.23
N PHE A 411 -6.66 -1.21 -2.41
CA PHE A 411 -5.31 -0.86 -2.02
C PHE A 411 -4.42 -0.88 -3.25
N ALA A 412 -3.83 0.27 -3.58
CA ALA A 412 -2.84 0.37 -4.66
C ALA A 412 -1.44 0.24 -4.09
N VAL A 413 -0.63 -0.69 -4.62
CA VAL A 413 0.80 -0.82 -4.26
C VAL A 413 1.63 0.32 -4.84
N GLY A 414 2.83 0.58 -4.29
CA GLY A 414 3.62 1.78 -4.58
C GLY A 414 3.89 2.07 -6.05
N GLN A 415 4.14 1.03 -6.86
CA GLN A 415 4.36 1.15 -8.32
C GLN A 415 3.07 1.01 -9.15
N ALA A 416 1.90 1.03 -8.50
CA ALA A 416 0.64 0.92 -9.21
C ALA A 416 0.47 2.02 -10.28
N SER A 417 -0.25 1.68 -11.35
CA SER A 417 -0.62 2.64 -12.40
C SER A 417 -1.43 3.82 -11.84
N ASP A 418 -1.39 4.96 -12.53
CA ASP A 418 -2.15 6.15 -12.11
C ASP A 418 -3.65 5.87 -12.01
N VAL A 419 -4.18 4.99 -12.87
CA VAL A 419 -5.59 4.57 -12.82
C VAL A 419 -5.87 3.78 -11.53
N ALA A 420 -5.00 2.84 -11.16
CA ALA A 420 -5.14 2.09 -9.92
C ALA A 420 -5.03 3.00 -8.70
N LYS A 421 -4.09 3.95 -8.68
CA LYS A 421 -3.95 4.95 -7.60
C LYS A 421 -5.19 5.83 -7.44
N GLN A 422 -5.78 6.31 -8.54
CA GLN A 422 -7.00 7.12 -8.49
C GLN A 422 -8.21 6.32 -8.01
N THR A 423 -8.29 5.04 -8.35
CA THR A 423 -9.38 4.15 -7.94
C THR A 423 -9.25 3.73 -6.48
N ALA A 424 -8.02 3.60 -5.98
CA ALA A 424 -7.75 3.07 -4.64
C ALA A 424 -8.29 3.97 -3.53
N SER A 425 -8.86 3.34 -2.51
CA SER A 425 -9.23 3.97 -1.24
C SER A 425 -8.03 4.10 -0.29
N VAL A 426 -6.99 3.29 -0.50
CA VAL A 426 -5.74 3.29 0.26
C VAL A 426 -4.56 3.19 -0.69
N GLN A 427 -3.60 4.10 -0.59
CA GLN A 427 -2.34 4.04 -1.32
C GLN A 427 -1.26 3.51 -0.39
N LEU A 428 -0.53 2.50 -0.84
CA LEU A 428 0.63 1.94 -0.15
C LEU A 428 1.88 2.57 -0.75
N MET A 429 2.69 3.20 0.08
CA MET A 429 3.93 3.85 -0.35
C MET A 429 5.06 2.81 -0.35
N GLY A 430 5.83 2.75 -1.44
CA GLY A 430 6.85 1.71 -1.61
C GLY A 430 6.29 0.35 -2.07
N ASP A 431 7.18 -0.62 -2.25
CA ASP A 431 6.87 -1.94 -2.85
C ASP A 431 6.61 -3.03 -1.80
N ALA A 432 6.82 -2.74 -0.52
CA ALA A 432 6.67 -3.70 0.55
C ALA A 432 5.19 -4.01 0.82
N LEU A 433 4.83 -5.29 0.75
CA LEU A 433 3.46 -5.75 0.97
C LEU A 433 3.01 -5.56 2.43
N VAL A 434 3.95 -5.43 3.36
CA VAL A 434 3.68 -5.19 4.78
C VAL A 434 2.82 -3.94 5.02
N HIS A 435 2.87 -2.94 4.14
CA HIS A 435 2.03 -1.76 4.22
C HIS A 435 0.53 -2.08 4.12
N ALA A 436 0.13 -3.13 3.39
CA ALA A 436 -1.26 -3.59 3.35
C ALA A 436 -1.72 -4.11 4.72
N TYR A 437 -0.86 -4.84 5.43
CA TYR A 437 -1.12 -5.25 6.80
C TYR A 437 -1.18 -4.05 7.75
N TYR A 438 -0.27 -3.08 7.64
CA TYR A 438 -0.29 -1.87 8.46
C TYR A 438 -1.58 -1.07 8.23
N ALA A 439 -2.02 -0.91 6.99
CA ALA A 439 -3.26 -0.23 6.66
C ALA A 439 -4.46 -0.85 7.40
N GLN A 440 -4.60 -2.17 7.33
CA GLN A 440 -5.67 -2.90 8.01
C GLN A 440 -5.56 -2.79 9.54
N LYS A 441 -4.35 -2.95 10.09
CA LYS A 441 -4.11 -2.91 11.53
C LYS A 441 -4.37 -1.54 12.12
N ILE A 442 -3.86 -0.48 11.51
CA ILE A 442 -4.09 0.92 11.91
C ILE A 442 -5.58 1.21 11.88
N SER A 443 -6.25 0.85 10.80
CA SER A 443 -7.70 1.05 10.65
C SER A 443 -8.49 0.36 11.75
N LYS A 444 -8.23 -0.92 11.99
CA LYS A 444 -8.88 -1.72 13.04
C LYS A 444 -8.69 -1.12 14.45
N LEU A 445 -7.46 -0.70 14.75
CA LEU A 445 -7.13 -0.07 16.03
C LEU A 445 -7.76 1.32 16.18
N THR A 446 -7.82 2.10 15.11
CA THR A 446 -8.50 3.39 15.09
C THR A 446 -10.00 3.22 15.32
N LEU A 447 -10.65 2.26 14.66
CA LEU A 447 -12.06 1.94 14.90
C LEU A 447 -12.33 1.49 16.33
N ARG A 448 -11.44 0.65 16.90
CA ARG A 448 -11.52 0.24 18.31
C ARG A 448 -11.43 1.43 19.24
N ASN A 449 -10.50 2.35 18.97
CA ASN A 449 -10.31 3.57 19.76
C ASN A 449 -11.56 4.47 19.69
N ILE A 450 -12.15 4.65 18.49
CA ILE A 450 -13.40 5.40 18.32
C ILE A 450 -14.52 4.77 19.17
N LYS A 451 -14.69 3.45 19.10
CA LYS A 451 -15.72 2.73 19.89
C LYS A 451 -15.51 2.90 21.38
N GLN A 452 -14.26 2.86 21.86
CA GLN A 452 -13.91 3.12 23.27
C GLN A 452 -14.25 4.55 23.66
N ASN A 453 -13.88 5.54 22.84
CA ASN A 453 -14.16 6.94 23.09
C ASN A 453 -15.67 7.21 23.16
N LEU A 454 -16.44 6.62 22.24
CA LEU A 454 -17.90 6.73 22.27
C LEU A 454 -18.48 6.10 23.53
N PHE A 455 -18.02 4.93 23.92
CA PHE A 455 -18.46 4.25 25.15
C PHE A 455 -18.21 5.11 26.39
N PHE A 456 -16.99 5.64 26.55
CA PHE A 456 -16.66 6.52 27.67
C PHE A 456 -17.49 7.79 27.68
N ALA A 457 -17.66 8.44 26.52
CA ALA A 457 -18.48 9.64 26.41
C ALA A 457 -19.93 9.40 26.88
N PHE A 458 -20.51 8.24 26.53
CA PHE A 458 -21.89 7.91 26.95
C PHE A 458 -21.98 7.51 28.43
N ILE A 459 -21.08 6.71 28.96
CA ILE A 459 -21.17 6.21 30.33
C ILE A 459 -21.03 7.37 31.34
N TYR A 460 -20.15 8.34 31.07
CA TYR A 460 -20.01 9.54 31.90
C TYR A 460 -21.32 10.34 31.94
N ASN A 461 -21.99 10.51 30.80
CA ASN A 461 -23.26 11.24 30.75
C ASN A 461 -24.37 10.51 31.47
N ILE A 462 -24.52 9.17 31.28
CA ILE A 462 -25.57 8.37 31.94
C ILE A 462 -25.41 8.43 33.45
N LEU A 463 -24.20 8.19 33.98
CA LEU A 463 -23.93 8.26 35.42
C LEU A 463 -24.13 9.67 35.96
N GLY A 464 -23.63 10.66 35.25
CA GLY A 464 -23.74 12.07 35.64
C GLY A 464 -25.18 12.56 35.71
N ILE A 465 -26.03 12.20 34.76
CA ILE A 465 -27.47 12.53 34.76
C ILE A 465 -28.12 11.96 36.03
N SER A 466 -27.83 10.70 36.37
CA SER A 466 -28.41 10.07 37.57
C SER A 466 -28.00 10.78 38.84
N PHE A 467 -26.72 11.13 39.02
CA PHE A 467 -26.23 11.87 40.20
C PHE A 467 -26.74 13.32 40.25
N ALA A 468 -26.89 13.97 39.11
CA ALA A 468 -27.44 15.32 39.03
C ALA A 468 -28.92 15.36 39.43
N ALA A 469 -29.72 14.39 38.97
CA ALA A 469 -31.15 14.30 39.24
C ALA A 469 -31.49 14.14 40.73
N ILE A 470 -30.64 13.40 41.47
CA ILE A 470 -30.81 13.22 42.94
C ILE A 470 -30.12 14.33 43.78
N GLY A 471 -29.51 15.32 43.11
CA GLY A 471 -28.92 16.49 43.77
C GLY A 471 -27.49 16.29 44.30
N LEU A 472 -26.80 15.21 43.93
CA LEU A 472 -25.40 14.96 44.33
C LEU A 472 -24.38 15.71 43.48
N LEU A 473 -24.81 16.28 42.36
CA LEU A 473 -23.98 17.09 41.46
C LEU A 473 -24.58 18.47 41.28
N ASN A 474 -23.79 19.51 41.59
CA ASN A 474 -24.13 20.87 41.20
C ASN A 474 -23.66 21.15 39.74
N PRO A 475 -24.17 22.20 39.07
CA PRO A 475 -23.78 22.52 37.70
C PRO A 475 -22.29 22.75 37.50
N MET A 476 -21.54 23.29 38.46
CA MET A 476 -20.10 23.50 38.36
C MET A 476 -19.32 22.17 38.35
N ILE A 477 -19.68 21.23 39.22
CA ILE A 477 -19.08 19.89 39.22
C ILE A 477 -19.43 19.16 37.93
N ALA A 478 -20.66 19.27 37.45
CA ALA A 478 -21.10 18.71 36.17
C ALA A 478 -20.26 19.23 35.00
N ALA A 479 -20.03 20.55 34.92
CA ALA A 479 -19.19 21.18 33.90
C ALA A 479 -17.73 20.71 33.95
N SER A 480 -17.18 20.57 35.16
CA SER A 480 -15.82 20.06 35.36
C SER A 480 -15.67 18.59 34.93
N ALA A 481 -16.65 17.76 35.24
CA ALA A 481 -16.70 16.35 34.80
C ALA A 481 -16.73 16.23 33.26
N MET A 482 -17.47 17.09 32.58
CA MET A 482 -17.51 17.14 31.13
C MET A 482 -16.19 17.55 30.51
N ALA A 483 -15.51 18.58 31.07
CA ALA A 483 -14.17 18.97 30.61
C ALA A 483 -13.19 17.79 30.73
N MET A 484 -13.21 17.08 31.86
CA MET A 484 -12.40 15.88 32.07
C MET A 484 -12.72 14.74 31.10
N SER A 485 -14.00 14.54 30.75
CA SER A 485 -14.42 13.57 29.72
C SER A 485 -13.82 13.90 28.35
N SER A 486 -13.85 15.17 27.94
CA SER A 486 -13.26 15.62 26.67
C SER A 486 -11.74 15.42 26.63
N ILE A 487 -11.06 15.73 27.74
CA ILE A 487 -9.60 15.50 27.89
C ILE A 487 -9.28 13.99 27.80
N SER A 488 -10.05 13.13 28.47
CA SER A 488 -9.82 11.68 28.46
C SER A 488 -9.99 11.09 27.06
N VAL A 489 -10.99 11.53 26.30
CA VAL A 489 -11.20 11.11 24.90
C VAL A 489 -10.03 11.53 24.02
N MET A 490 -9.53 12.76 24.18
CA MET A 490 -8.37 13.24 23.44
C MET A 490 -7.10 12.45 23.78
N LEU A 491 -6.83 12.22 25.07
CA LEU A 491 -5.70 11.44 25.51
C LEU A 491 -5.75 9.99 25.02
N ASN A 492 -6.96 9.37 25.00
CA ASN A 492 -7.12 8.03 24.45
C ASN A 492 -6.89 8.01 22.92
N ALA A 493 -7.32 9.04 22.18
CA ALA A 493 -7.01 9.15 20.75
C ALA A 493 -5.49 9.29 20.52
N LEU A 494 -4.80 10.12 21.31
CA LEU A 494 -3.35 10.28 21.24
C LEU A 494 -2.57 9.01 21.61
N ARG A 495 -3.16 8.09 22.37
CA ARG A 495 -2.55 6.79 22.68
C ARG A 495 -2.25 5.98 21.42
N LEU A 496 -3.01 6.17 20.32
CA LEU A 496 -2.73 5.54 19.05
C LEU A 496 -1.32 5.87 18.51
N LYS A 497 -0.78 7.06 18.78
CA LYS A 497 0.59 7.44 18.36
C LYS A 497 1.70 6.58 18.98
N ARG A 498 1.41 5.90 20.12
CA ARG A 498 2.37 5.03 20.80
C ARG A 498 2.40 3.60 20.25
N LEU A 499 1.58 3.32 19.24
CA LEU A 499 1.60 2.02 18.57
C LEU A 499 2.91 1.92 17.78
N ASP A 500 3.71 0.96 18.17
CA ASP A 500 4.90 0.56 17.46
C ASP A 500 4.54 -0.64 16.56
N LEU A 501 4.52 -0.40 15.24
CA LEU A 501 4.29 -1.42 14.24
C LEU A 501 5.62 -1.98 13.68
N THR A 502 6.77 -1.41 14.09
CA THR A 502 8.10 -1.78 13.59
C THR A 502 8.64 -3.09 14.18
N ASN A 503 8.02 -3.64 15.21
CA ASN A 503 8.34 -4.97 15.77
C ASN A 503 8.02 -6.13 14.81
N TYR A 504 7.54 -5.84 13.61
CA TYR A 504 7.43 -6.79 12.52
C TYR A 504 8.65 -6.61 11.61
N PRO A 505 9.38 -7.66 11.24
CA PRO A 505 10.60 -7.56 10.45
C PRO A 505 10.29 -6.87 9.13
N SER A 506 10.63 -5.58 9.05
CA SER A 506 10.48 -4.75 7.86
C SER A 506 11.60 -4.98 6.84
N ASN A 507 12.58 -5.85 7.16
CA ASN A 507 13.71 -6.11 6.27
C ASN A 507 14.21 -7.55 6.38
N GLY A 508 14.49 -8.14 5.24
CA GLY A 508 15.19 -9.41 5.07
C GLY A 508 16.65 -9.41 5.55
N THR A 509 16.89 -8.96 6.79
CA THR A 509 18.20 -9.02 7.44
C THR A 509 18.06 -9.72 8.79
N SER A 510 17.85 -11.01 8.77
CA SER A 510 18.35 -11.97 9.78
C SER A 510 17.77 -13.40 9.59
N LEU A 511 17.96 -13.97 8.41
CA LEU A 511 17.87 -15.44 8.22
C LEU A 511 19.24 -16.01 7.82
N ASN A 512 20.32 -15.45 8.39
CA ASN A 512 21.62 -16.11 8.40
C ASN A 512 22.09 -16.20 9.85
N ASN A 513 21.61 -17.18 10.58
CA ASN A 513 22.32 -17.86 11.67
C ASN A 513 21.40 -18.90 12.30
N THR A 514 21.18 -19.99 11.62
CA THR A 514 21.06 -21.32 12.23
C THR A 514 21.32 -22.34 11.12
N THR A 515 22.59 -22.52 10.81
CA THR A 515 23.09 -23.75 10.25
C THR A 515 23.47 -24.66 11.42
N VAL A 516 22.89 -25.80 11.51
CA VAL A 516 23.65 -27.10 11.54
C VAL A 516 22.79 -28.09 10.84
#